data_cf17c45125e537d53598fd32155cdb73
#
_entry.id   cf17c45125e537d53598fd32155cdb73
#
_cell.length_a   1.000
_cell.length_b   1.000
_cell.length_c   1.000
_cell.angle_alpha   90.00
_cell.angle_beta   90.00
_cell.angle_gamma   90.00
#
_symmetry.space_group_name_H-M   'P 1'
#
loop_
_entity.id
_entity.type
_entity.pdbx_description
1 polymer ?
#
loop_
_entity_poly.entity_id
_entity_poly.type
_entity_poly.pdbx_seq_one_letter_code
_entity_poly.pdbx_strand_id
1 'polypeptide(L)'
;MLIIDQSAITRFYWQLYYNFLGCITLMRGETCMVFNKKMFVLIIIPGILGVLLSFAMSVFQMNRDTTITAGILLKQLDNVTQIVQHTTKLTSILVMKPCKDILEQLIANGALTPYVRTTGLIENNFQICSSVSGFKKMNVNDVYGTSFHNKNKESRIVSISGTSFVPGKTAIVFLMPIGNDMTAFSIVESRYIYDLMDVLDDENDDSFSLSFTEGPAIISGVNNNDKLY
;
A
#
# COMPACT_ATOMS: atom_id res chain seq x y z
N MET A 1 -1.46 25.63 -14.35
CA MET A 1 -0.68 25.12 -13.24
C MET A 1 -0.04 26.32 -12.55
N LEU A 2 -0.72 26.85 -11.51
CA LEU A 2 -0.23 28.00 -10.73
C LEU A 2 0.66 27.41 -9.63
N ILE A 3 1.97 27.48 -9.83
CA ILE A 3 2.96 27.18 -8.79
C ILE A 3 2.96 28.42 -7.88
N ILE A 4 2.23 28.34 -6.76
CA ILE A 4 2.29 29.35 -5.71
C ILE A 4 3.55 29.06 -4.92
N ASP A 5 4.56 29.92 -5.10
CA ASP A 5 5.84 29.83 -4.41
C ASP A 5 5.60 30.00 -2.89
N GLN A 6 5.69 28.88 -2.16
CA GLN A 6 5.57 28.84 -0.70
C GLN A 6 6.56 29.79 -0.01
N SER A 7 7.69 30.09 -0.65
CA SER A 7 8.70 31.01 -0.14
C SER A 7 8.22 32.47 -0.13
N ALA A 8 7.31 32.85 -1.01
CA ALA A 8 6.72 34.20 -1.07
C ALA A 8 5.71 34.41 0.07
N ILE A 9 4.95 33.37 0.41
CA ILE A 9 3.95 33.44 1.50
C ILE A 9 4.65 33.49 2.85
N THR A 10 5.68 32.69 3.08
CA THR A 10 6.49 32.74 4.30
C THR A 10 7.22 34.06 4.49
N ARG A 11 7.77 34.66 3.43
CA ARG A 11 8.40 35.99 3.50
C ARG A 11 7.39 37.08 3.84
N PHE A 12 6.17 37.01 3.30
CA PHE A 12 5.11 37.98 3.59
C PHE A 12 4.67 37.90 5.05
N TYR A 13 4.53 36.70 5.62
CA TYR A 13 4.22 36.50 7.05
C TYR A 13 5.36 36.96 7.95
N TRP A 14 6.63 36.69 7.61
CA TRP A 14 7.78 37.16 8.35
C TRP A 14 7.87 38.70 8.35
N GLN A 15 7.57 39.32 7.24
CA GLN A 15 7.59 40.78 7.12
C GLN A 15 6.45 41.44 7.91
N LEU A 16 5.27 40.84 7.92
CA LEU A 16 4.14 41.25 8.78
C LEU A 16 4.47 41.05 10.26
N TYR A 17 5.08 39.92 10.62
CA TYR A 17 5.48 39.62 12.00
C TYR A 17 6.55 40.58 12.51
N TYR A 18 7.58 40.90 11.71
CA TYR A 18 8.60 41.89 12.06
C TYR A 18 8.04 43.31 12.19
N ASN A 19 7.14 43.72 11.35
CA ASN A 19 6.46 45.00 11.45
C ASN A 19 5.58 45.06 12.68
N PHE A 20 4.95 43.96 13.08
CA PHE A 20 4.13 43.85 14.30
C PHE A 20 4.98 43.88 15.58
N LEU A 21 6.12 43.15 15.61
CA LEU A 21 7.07 43.20 16.73
C LEU A 21 7.73 44.56 16.86
N GLY A 22 8.11 45.18 15.73
CA GLY A 22 8.68 46.55 15.71
C GLY A 22 7.72 47.56 16.30
N CYS A 23 6.42 47.41 16.11
CA CYS A 23 5.39 48.27 16.69
C CYS A 23 5.26 48.06 18.21
N ILE A 24 5.47 46.85 18.73
CA ILE A 24 5.40 46.56 20.18
C ILE A 24 6.65 47.07 20.91
N THR A 25 7.82 47.07 20.31
CA THR A 25 9.05 47.57 20.93
C THR A 25 9.15 49.09 21.00
N LEU A 26 8.46 49.82 20.12
CA LEU A 26 8.39 51.28 20.13
C LEU A 26 7.42 51.84 21.17
N MET A 27 6.62 51.04 21.86
CA MET A 27 5.65 51.43 22.89
C MET A 27 6.23 51.59 24.31
N ARG A 28 7.54 51.65 24.51
CA ARG A 28 8.16 51.83 25.84
C ARG A 28 8.40 53.32 26.23
N GLY A 29 7.85 54.26 25.48
CA GLY A 29 7.91 55.66 25.79
C GLY A 29 6.53 56.29 25.75
N GLU A 30 6.03 56.69 26.90
CA GLU A 30 4.93 57.59 27.28
C GLU A 30 4.12 58.27 26.15
N THR A 31 3.25 57.51 25.47
CA THR A 31 2.02 58.04 24.89
C THR A 31 0.99 56.93 24.85
N CYS A 32 0.03 56.98 25.81
CA CYS A 32 -1.14 56.14 25.81
C CYS A 32 -1.98 56.52 24.57
N MET A 33 -1.66 55.90 23.40
CA MET A 33 -2.56 56.01 22.26
C MET A 33 -3.87 55.32 22.65
N VAL A 34 -4.92 56.10 22.70
CA VAL A 34 -6.31 55.64 22.76
C VAL A 34 -6.50 54.72 21.53
N PHE A 35 -6.35 53.44 21.76
CA PHE A 35 -6.48 52.40 20.73
C PHE A 35 -7.93 52.45 20.24
N ASN A 36 -8.14 53.14 19.14
CA ASN A 36 -9.47 53.37 18.61
C ASN A 36 -10.05 51.99 18.20
N LYS A 37 -11.22 51.59 18.75
CA LYS A 37 -11.90 50.31 18.44
C LYS A 37 -11.91 49.98 16.94
N LYS A 38 -11.92 50.99 16.10
CA LYS A 38 -11.88 50.84 14.64
C LYS A 38 -10.53 50.30 14.13
N MET A 39 -9.39 50.71 14.70
CA MET A 39 -8.07 50.22 14.36
C MET A 39 -7.90 48.76 14.77
N PHE A 40 -8.41 48.36 15.93
CA PHE A 40 -8.37 46.97 16.42
C PHE A 40 -9.14 46.01 15.50
N VAL A 41 -10.31 46.40 15.05
CA VAL A 41 -11.13 45.63 14.09
C VAL A 41 -10.44 45.54 12.74
N LEU A 42 -9.76 46.59 12.27
CA LEU A 42 -9.09 46.63 10.96
C LEU A 42 -7.86 45.72 10.88
N ILE A 43 -7.24 45.42 12.02
CA ILE A 43 -6.07 44.50 12.08
C ILE A 43 -6.49 43.06 12.36
N ILE A 44 -7.48 42.84 13.26
CA ILE A 44 -7.87 41.50 13.67
C ILE A 44 -8.65 40.76 12.59
N ILE A 45 -9.56 41.44 11.90
CA ILE A 45 -10.37 40.78 10.86
C ILE A 45 -9.49 40.15 9.73
N PRO A 46 -8.54 40.88 9.10
CA PRO A 46 -7.68 40.26 8.10
C PRO A 46 -6.74 39.20 8.69
N GLY A 47 -6.32 39.34 9.96
CA GLY A 47 -5.55 38.31 10.65
C GLY A 47 -6.32 36.98 10.79
N ILE A 48 -7.54 37.05 11.29
CA ILE A 48 -8.43 35.88 11.44
C ILE A 48 -8.75 35.29 10.04
N LEU A 49 -9.06 36.13 9.07
CA LEU A 49 -9.33 35.68 7.70
C LEU A 49 -8.12 34.97 7.08
N GLY A 50 -6.91 35.49 7.30
CA GLY A 50 -5.66 34.89 6.84
C GLY A 50 -5.43 33.50 7.46
N VAL A 51 -5.65 33.34 8.77
CA VAL A 51 -5.53 32.05 9.45
C VAL A 51 -6.58 31.06 8.93
N LEU A 52 -7.82 31.48 8.74
CA LEU A 52 -8.88 30.62 8.22
C LEU A 52 -8.59 30.15 6.79
N LEU A 53 -8.12 31.07 5.94
CA LEU A 53 -7.72 30.73 4.56
C LEU A 53 -6.53 29.77 4.53
N SER A 54 -5.51 29.99 5.38
CA SER A 54 -4.36 29.11 5.48
C SER A 54 -4.75 27.70 5.94
N PHE A 55 -5.65 27.63 6.94
CA PHE A 55 -6.18 26.36 7.42
C PHE A 55 -6.98 25.62 6.33
N ALA A 56 -7.87 26.33 5.64
CA ALA A 56 -8.65 25.77 4.54
C ALA A 56 -7.75 25.24 3.39
N MET A 57 -6.71 25.99 3.03
CA MET A 57 -5.75 25.57 2.01
C MET A 57 -4.93 24.36 2.46
N SER A 58 -4.52 24.30 3.73
CA SER A 58 -3.78 23.15 4.28
C SER A 58 -4.62 21.87 4.24
N VAL A 59 -5.89 21.94 4.67
CA VAL A 59 -6.81 20.79 4.60
C VAL A 59 -7.06 20.35 3.16
N PHE A 60 -7.21 21.31 2.25
CA PHE A 60 -7.41 21.00 0.83
C PHE A 60 -6.18 20.33 0.20
N GLN A 61 -4.97 20.80 0.50
CA GLN A 61 -3.72 20.18 0.04
C GLN A 61 -3.57 18.78 0.59
N MET A 62 -3.75 18.58 1.89
CA MET A 62 -3.67 17.27 2.53
C MET A 62 -4.61 16.24 1.88
N ASN A 63 -5.89 16.59 1.69
CA ASN A 63 -6.85 15.70 1.04
C ASN A 63 -6.45 15.37 -0.41
N ARG A 64 -5.90 16.33 -1.13
CA ARG A 64 -5.47 16.12 -2.51
C ARG A 64 -4.26 15.19 -2.59
N ASP A 65 -3.28 15.40 -1.73
CA ASP A 65 -2.04 14.63 -1.74
C ASP A 65 -2.31 13.18 -1.33
N THR A 66 -3.10 12.94 -0.29
CA THR A 66 -3.54 11.59 0.11
C THR A 66 -4.30 10.88 -1.02
N THR A 67 -5.17 11.60 -1.74
CA THR A 67 -5.93 11.00 -2.87
C THR A 67 -5.00 10.60 -4.03
N ILE A 68 -4.00 11.42 -4.34
CA ILE A 68 -3.02 11.12 -5.40
C ILE A 68 -2.18 9.91 -5.00
N THR A 69 -1.67 9.88 -3.77
CA THR A 69 -0.83 8.80 -3.24
C THR A 69 -1.60 7.48 -3.23
N ALA A 70 -2.83 7.47 -2.70
CA ALA A 70 -3.71 6.30 -2.73
C ALA A 70 -4.00 5.83 -4.17
N GLY A 71 -4.19 6.76 -5.11
CA GLY A 71 -4.41 6.44 -6.53
C GLY A 71 -3.19 5.78 -7.18
N ILE A 72 -1.98 6.21 -6.84
CA ILE A 72 -0.74 5.60 -7.32
C ILE A 72 -0.60 4.18 -6.76
N LEU A 73 -0.83 3.99 -5.45
CA LEU A 73 -0.78 2.69 -4.79
C LEU A 73 -1.76 1.71 -5.42
N LEU A 74 -3.02 2.11 -5.58
CA LEU A 74 -4.04 1.27 -6.20
C LEU A 74 -3.66 0.85 -7.64
N LYS A 75 -3.13 1.78 -8.43
CA LYS A 75 -2.68 1.49 -9.79
C LYS A 75 -1.52 0.48 -9.82
N GLN A 76 -0.57 0.58 -8.88
CA GLN A 76 0.53 -0.37 -8.77
C GLN A 76 0.04 -1.75 -8.33
N LEU A 77 -0.85 -1.82 -7.33
CA LEU A 77 -1.47 -3.06 -6.89
C LEU A 77 -2.28 -3.73 -8.01
N ASP A 78 -3.00 -2.94 -8.80
CA ASP A 78 -3.76 -3.43 -9.96
C ASP A 78 -2.81 -4.04 -11.01
N ASN A 79 -1.70 -3.39 -11.30
CA ASN A 79 -0.69 -3.89 -12.23
C ASN A 79 -0.08 -5.22 -11.74
N VAL A 80 0.31 -5.31 -10.47
CA VAL A 80 0.80 -6.56 -9.86
C VAL A 80 -0.26 -7.65 -9.95
N THR A 81 -1.50 -7.34 -9.60
CA THR A 81 -2.64 -8.27 -9.66
C THR A 81 -2.84 -8.81 -11.07
N GLN A 82 -2.81 -7.98 -12.09
CA GLN A 82 -2.96 -8.40 -13.48
C GLN A 82 -1.83 -9.32 -13.93
N ILE A 83 -0.58 -8.99 -13.59
CA ILE A 83 0.59 -9.82 -13.92
C ILE A 83 0.46 -11.21 -13.27
N VAL A 84 0.13 -11.26 -11.99
CA VAL A 84 0.03 -12.53 -11.25
C VAL A 84 -1.17 -13.35 -11.72
N GLN A 85 -2.32 -12.73 -11.96
CA GLN A 85 -3.49 -13.42 -12.53
C GLN A 85 -3.18 -14.00 -13.91
N HIS A 86 -2.47 -13.27 -14.75
CA HIS A 86 -2.03 -13.78 -16.05
C HIS A 86 -1.13 -15.03 -15.89
N THR A 87 -0.18 -15.00 -14.98
CA THR A 87 0.71 -16.14 -14.70
C THR A 87 -0.07 -17.32 -14.12
N THR A 88 -1.02 -17.07 -13.22
CA THR A 88 -1.88 -18.14 -12.71
C THR A 88 -2.75 -18.74 -13.81
N LYS A 89 -3.21 -17.94 -14.76
CA LYS A 89 -3.92 -18.41 -15.94
C LYS A 89 -3.03 -19.27 -16.87
N LEU A 90 -1.79 -18.86 -17.09
CA LEU A 90 -0.84 -19.68 -17.84
C LEU A 90 -0.58 -21.02 -17.15
N THR A 91 -0.48 -21.02 -15.82
CA THR A 91 -0.36 -22.24 -15.01
C THR A 91 -1.60 -23.14 -15.14
N SER A 92 -2.79 -22.55 -15.19
CA SER A 92 -4.04 -23.31 -15.32
C SER A 92 -4.15 -24.13 -16.62
N ILE A 93 -3.52 -23.67 -17.69
CA ILE A 93 -3.53 -24.38 -18.98
C ILE A 93 -2.69 -25.67 -18.92
N LEU A 94 -1.73 -25.74 -17.99
CA LEU A 94 -0.83 -26.88 -17.85
C LEU A 94 -1.46 -28.10 -17.13
N VAL A 95 -2.65 -27.96 -16.58
CA VAL A 95 -3.30 -28.97 -15.73
C VAL A 95 -3.47 -30.33 -16.40
N MET A 96 -3.59 -30.38 -17.71
CA MET A 96 -3.81 -31.62 -18.46
C MET A 96 -2.55 -32.50 -18.63
N LYS A 97 -1.39 -32.02 -18.19
CA LYS A 97 -0.12 -32.71 -18.36
C LYS A 97 0.42 -33.20 -17.01
N PRO A 98 1.17 -34.31 -17.00
CA PRO A 98 1.85 -34.78 -15.79
C PRO A 98 2.83 -33.71 -15.26
N CYS A 99 2.98 -33.61 -13.94
CA CYS A 99 3.87 -32.61 -13.32
C CYS A 99 5.31 -32.67 -13.87
N LYS A 100 5.80 -33.86 -14.15
CA LYS A 100 7.15 -34.03 -14.69
C LYS A 100 7.36 -33.28 -16.01
N ASP A 101 6.35 -33.21 -16.85
CA ASP A 101 6.43 -32.62 -18.18
C ASP A 101 6.23 -31.10 -18.16
N ILE A 102 5.63 -30.58 -17.10
CA ILE A 102 5.33 -29.15 -16.95
C ILE A 102 6.24 -28.43 -15.97
N LEU A 103 7.09 -29.15 -15.23
CA LEU A 103 7.87 -28.59 -14.15
C LEU A 103 8.80 -27.46 -14.62
N GLU A 104 9.51 -27.66 -15.74
CA GLU A 104 10.39 -26.64 -16.32
C GLU A 104 9.59 -25.38 -16.69
N GLN A 105 8.40 -25.55 -17.24
CA GLN A 105 7.53 -24.42 -17.60
C GLN A 105 6.97 -23.71 -16.38
N LEU A 106 6.66 -24.43 -15.30
CA LEU A 106 6.27 -23.82 -14.02
C LEU A 106 7.41 -23.03 -13.42
N ILE A 107 8.64 -23.58 -13.44
CA ILE A 107 9.83 -22.88 -12.96
C ILE A 107 10.07 -21.62 -13.80
N ALA A 108 10.00 -21.71 -15.12
CA ALA A 108 10.16 -20.57 -16.00
C ALA A 108 9.10 -19.50 -15.76
N ASN A 109 7.83 -19.88 -15.64
CA ASN A 109 6.74 -18.96 -15.34
C ASN A 109 6.94 -18.24 -14.00
N GLY A 110 7.37 -18.97 -12.96
CA GLY A 110 7.66 -18.37 -11.65
C GLY A 110 8.89 -17.45 -11.66
N ALA A 111 9.98 -17.89 -12.32
CA ALA A 111 11.23 -17.14 -12.34
C ALA A 111 11.20 -15.90 -13.24
N LEU A 112 10.43 -15.94 -14.34
CA LEU A 112 10.35 -14.85 -15.32
C LEU A 112 9.24 -13.83 -14.98
N THR A 113 8.32 -14.18 -14.08
CA THR A 113 7.24 -13.27 -13.70
C THR A 113 7.65 -12.44 -12.49
N PRO A 114 7.69 -11.11 -12.60
CA PRO A 114 7.96 -10.25 -11.48
C PRO A 114 6.99 -10.53 -10.33
N TYR A 115 7.48 -10.44 -9.08
CA TYR A 115 6.69 -10.59 -7.85
C TYR A 115 6.23 -12.01 -7.53
N VAL A 116 6.15 -12.92 -8.51
CA VAL A 116 5.73 -14.30 -8.30
C VAL A 116 6.90 -15.10 -7.73
N ARG A 117 6.70 -15.67 -6.56
CA ARG A 117 7.67 -16.53 -5.88
C ARG A 117 7.47 -18.00 -6.20
N THR A 118 6.21 -18.41 -6.30
CA THR A 118 5.83 -19.81 -6.52
C THR A 118 4.56 -19.86 -7.35
N THR A 119 4.51 -20.78 -8.28
CA THR A 119 3.30 -21.14 -9.01
C THR A 119 3.15 -22.64 -9.05
N GLY A 120 1.92 -23.14 -9.13
CA GLY A 120 1.68 -24.57 -9.12
C GLY A 120 0.21 -24.98 -9.24
N LEU A 121 -0.03 -26.26 -9.03
CA LEU A 121 -1.32 -26.92 -9.16
C LEU A 121 -1.69 -27.63 -7.87
N ILE A 122 -2.95 -27.55 -7.51
CA ILE A 122 -3.58 -28.21 -6.36
C ILE A 122 -4.72 -29.07 -6.87
N GLU A 123 -4.83 -30.29 -6.35
CA GLU A 123 -5.91 -31.22 -6.58
C GLU A 123 -6.44 -31.72 -5.23
N ASN A 124 -7.75 -31.63 -5.00
CA ASN A 124 -8.38 -32.13 -3.77
C ASN A 124 -7.67 -31.67 -2.48
N ASN A 125 -7.27 -30.40 -2.39
CA ASN A 125 -6.51 -29.83 -1.29
C ASN A 125 -5.09 -30.41 -1.11
N PHE A 126 -4.54 -31.09 -2.10
CA PHE A 126 -3.15 -31.48 -2.16
C PHE A 126 -2.43 -30.73 -3.26
N GLN A 127 -1.32 -30.12 -2.93
CA GLN A 127 -0.39 -29.58 -3.91
C GLN A 127 0.25 -30.77 -4.65
N ILE A 128 0.05 -30.85 -5.95
CA ILE A 128 0.54 -31.95 -6.78
C ILE A 128 1.76 -31.58 -7.58
N CYS A 129 1.95 -30.28 -7.85
CA CYS A 129 3.07 -29.75 -8.62
C CYS A 129 3.31 -28.29 -8.27
N SER A 130 4.56 -27.90 -8.07
CA SER A 130 4.91 -26.47 -7.94
C SER A 130 6.32 -26.17 -8.43
N SER A 131 6.54 -24.90 -8.78
CA SER A 131 7.85 -24.41 -9.26
C SER A 131 8.97 -24.53 -8.20
N VAL A 132 8.63 -24.57 -6.91
CA VAL A 132 9.60 -24.63 -5.81
C VAL A 132 9.81 -26.06 -5.30
N SER A 133 8.73 -26.81 -5.07
CA SER A 133 8.81 -28.16 -4.48
C SER A 133 8.80 -29.27 -5.52
N GLY A 134 8.64 -28.93 -6.79
CA GLY A 134 8.60 -29.90 -7.87
C GLY A 134 7.40 -30.85 -7.75
N PHE A 135 7.65 -32.13 -8.05
CA PHE A 135 6.69 -33.21 -7.94
C PHE A 135 6.67 -33.78 -6.51
N LYS A 136 6.09 -33.04 -5.58
CA LYS A 136 5.90 -33.51 -4.20
C LYS A 136 4.46 -33.28 -3.79
N LYS A 137 3.72 -34.36 -3.57
CA LYS A 137 2.35 -34.29 -3.06
C LYS A 137 2.37 -33.88 -1.60
N MET A 138 1.81 -32.71 -1.29
CA MET A 138 1.77 -32.16 0.05
C MET A 138 0.37 -31.64 0.36
N ASN A 139 -0.09 -31.82 1.60
CA ASN A 139 -1.35 -31.26 2.02
C ASN A 139 -1.23 -29.72 2.10
N VAL A 140 -2.19 -29.01 1.50
CA VAL A 140 -2.21 -27.55 1.44
C VAL A 140 -2.28 -26.95 2.84
N ASN A 141 -3.06 -27.55 3.76
CA ASN A 141 -3.17 -27.06 5.13
C ASN A 141 -1.84 -27.14 5.88
N ASP A 142 -1.06 -28.19 5.65
CA ASP A 142 0.23 -28.38 6.32
C ASP A 142 1.30 -27.41 5.81
N VAL A 143 1.19 -27.02 4.54
CA VAL A 143 2.15 -26.12 3.88
C VAL A 143 1.80 -24.65 4.10
N TYR A 144 0.54 -24.29 4.00
CA TYR A 144 0.07 -22.91 3.94
C TYR A 144 -0.77 -22.49 5.14
N GLY A 145 -1.03 -23.40 6.09
CA GLY A 145 -1.81 -23.12 7.29
C GLY A 145 -3.30 -22.88 7.05
N THR A 146 -3.77 -23.01 5.80
CA THR A 146 -5.16 -22.81 5.43
C THR A 146 -5.56 -23.71 4.26
N SER A 147 -6.85 -23.94 4.09
CA SER A 147 -7.39 -24.68 2.94
C SER A 147 -7.63 -23.75 1.77
N PHE A 148 -7.18 -24.16 0.59
CA PHE A 148 -7.48 -23.46 -0.66
C PHE A 148 -8.72 -24.02 -1.36
N HIS A 149 -9.44 -24.93 -0.71
CA HIS A 149 -10.68 -25.46 -1.27
C HIS A 149 -11.73 -24.35 -1.40
N ASN A 150 -12.22 -24.15 -2.62
CA ASN A 150 -13.20 -23.12 -2.94
C ASN A 150 -14.53 -23.74 -3.34
N LYS A 151 -15.54 -23.62 -2.47
CA LYS A 151 -16.90 -24.11 -2.74
C LYS A 151 -17.56 -23.39 -3.93
N ASN A 152 -17.21 -22.12 -4.16
CA ASN A 152 -17.87 -21.29 -5.18
C ASN A 152 -17.22 -21.39 -6.55
N LYS A 153 -16.08 -22.08 -6.68
CA LYS A 153 -15.34 -22.22 -7.95
C LYS A 153 -15.00 -20.88 -8.63
N GLU A 154 -14.85 -19.82 -7.84
CA GLU A 154 -14.46 -18.50 -8.31
C GLU A 154 -12.96 -18.22 -8.06
N SER A 155 -12.35 -17.44 -8.92
CA SER A 155 -10.99 -16.95 -8.68
C SER A 155 -10.98 -16.03 -7.46
N ARG A 156 -10.01 -16.20 -6.57
CA ARG A 156 -9.90 -15.41 -5.34
C ARG A 156 -8.47 -15.12 -4.96
N ILE A 157 -8.31 -14.08 -4.17
CA ILE A 157 -7.03 -13.67 -3.60
C ILE A 157 -7.16 -13.80 -2.09
N VAL A 158 -6.22 -14.53 -1.48
CA VAL A 158 -6.19 -14.74 -0.04
C VAL A 158 -4.82 -14.37 0.52
N SER A 159 -4.79 -13.91 1.75
CA SER A 159 -3.55 -13.67 2.48
C SER A 159 -3.30 -14.83 3.44
N ILE A 160 -2.03 -15.23 3.59
CA ILE A 160 -1.59 -16.27 4.51
C ILE A 160 -0.47 -15.75 5.41
N SER A 161 -0.43 -16.20 6.67
CA SER A 161 0.57 -15.75 7.66
C SER A 161 1.99 -16.27 7.42
N GLY A 162 2.17 -17.09 6.38
CA GLY A 162 3.43 -17.72 6.03
C GLY A 162 3.21 -19.12 5.46
N THR A 163 4.30 -19.74 5.06
CA THR A 163 4.32 -21.11 4.58
C THR A 163 5.24 -21.95 5.44
N SER A 164 5.11 -23.27 5.40
CA SER A 164 6.07 -24.17 6.08
C SER A 164 7.52 -23.98 5.61
N PHE A 165 7.73 -23.44 4.41
CA PHE A 165 9.05 -23.12 3.86
C PHE A 165 9.57 -21.74 4.33
N VAL A 166 8.66 -20.82 4.63
CA VAL A 166 8.99 -19.46 5.08
C VAL A 166 7.97 -19.06 6.17
N PRO A 167 8.18 -19.57 7.38
CA PRO A 167 7.28 -19.28 8.49
C PRO A 167 7.35 -17.82 8.90
N GLY A 168 6.21 -17.26 9.33
CA GLY A 168 6.13 -15.90 9.87
C GLY A 168 6.16 -14.78 8.82
N LYS A 169 6.30 -15.10 7.53
CA LYS A 169 6.22 -14.09 6.47
C LYS A 169 4.91 -14.18 5.72
N THR A 170 4.11 -13.13 5.84
CA THR A 170 2.85 -13.03 5.12
C THR A 170 3.08 -13.18 3.61
N ALA A 171 2.15 -13.85 2.93
CA ALA A 171 2.16 -13.98 1.48
C ALA A 171 0.75 -13.84 0.93
N ILE A 172 0.66 -13.43 -0.33
CA ILE A 172 -0.62 -13.30 -1.04
C ILE A 172 -0.71 -14.44 -2.04
N VAL A 173 -1.81 -15.17 -2.00
CA VAL A 173 -2.06 -16.31 -2.86
C VAL A 173 -3.20 -16.02 -3.82
N PHE A 174 -2.93 -16.14 -5.09
CA PHE A 174 -3.90 -16.05 -6.17
C PHE A 174 -4.35 -17.46 -6.53
N LEU A 175 -5.63 -17.70 -6.45
CA LEU A 175 -6.26 -19.00 -6.68
C LEU A 175 -7.20 -18.93 -7.88
N MET A 176 -7.01 -19.81 -8.84
CA MET A 176 -7.84 -19.92 -10.04
C MET A 176 -8.35 -21.37 -10.17
N PRO A 177 -9.60 -21.62 -9.85
CA PRO A 177 -10.24 -22.93 -10.06
C PRO A 177 -10.29 -23.28 -11.55
N ILE A 178 -9.97 -24.53 -11.89
CA ILE A 178 -9.95 -25.02 -13.26
C ILE A 178 -11.10 -25.99 -13.54
N GLY A 179 -11.70 -26.54 -12.50
CA GLY A 179 -12.69 -27.62 -12.54
C GLY A 179 -12.15 -28.92 -11.98
N ASN A 180 -13.01 -29.91 -11.76
CA ASN A 180 -12.65 -31.22 -11.22
C ASN A 180 -11.77 -31.16 -9.96
N ASP A 181 -12.08 -30.25 -9.03
CA ASP A 181 -11.33 -29.97 -7.80
C ASP A 181 -9.86 -29.60 -8.00
N MET A 182 -9.51 -29.18 -9.23
CA MET A 182 -8.21 -28.64 -9.58
C MET A 182 -8.18 -27.13 -9.46
N THR A 183 -7.10 -26.59 -8.91
CA THR A 183 -6.88 -25.15 -8.74
C THR A 183 -5.43 -24.82 -9.12
N ALA A 184 -5.24 -23.85 -10.01
CA ALA A 184 -3.94 -23.22 -10.20
C ALA A 184 -3.74 -22.15 -9.13
N PHE A 185 -2.50 -22.00 -8.68
CA PHE A 185 -2.14 -20.97 -7.72
C PHE A 185 -0.85 -20.26 -8.08
N SER A 186 -0.75 -19.01 -7.65
CA SER A 186 0.50 -18.25 -7.64
C SER A 186 0.65 -17.52 -6.32
N ILE A 187 1.86 -17.49 -5.80
CA ILE A 187 2.17 -16.85 -4.51
C ILE A 187 3.06 -15.64 -4.76
N VAL A 188 2.65 -14.52 -4.20
CA VAL A 188 3.40 -13.26 -4.14
C VAL A 188 3.87 -13.05 -2.70
N GLU A 189 5.14 -12.73 -2.53
CA GLU A 189 5.67 -12.37 -1.22
C GLU A 189 5.16 -10.98 -0.82
N SER A 190 4.58 -10.85 0.37
CA SER A 190 4.03 -9.58 0.86
C SER A 190 5.09 -8.49 1.05
N ARG A 191 6.37 -8.87 1.22
CA ARG A 191 7.47 -7.92 1.35
C ARG A 191 7.45 -6.86 0.25
N TYR A 192 7.15 -7.28 -0.98
CA TYR A 192 7.04 -6.35 -2.10
C TYR A 192 5.92 -5.32 -1.91
N ILE A 193 4.80 -5.76 -1.34
CA ILE A 193 3.67 -4.86 -1.03
C ILE A 193 4.03 -3.94 0.13
N TYR A 194 4.72 -4.45 1.16
CA TYR A 194 5.24 -3.63 2.25
C TYR A 194 6.21 -2.56 1.74
N ASP A 195 7.20 -2.96 0.92
CA ASP A 195 8.18 -2.02 0.36
C ASP A 195 7.48 -0.91 -0.45
N LEU A 196 6.42 -1.25 -1.19
CA LEU A 196 5.61 -0.29 -1.94
C LEU A 196 4.83 0.66 -1.02
N MET A 197 4.26 0.15 0.08
CA MET A 197 3.50 0.93 1.05
C MET A 197 4.44 1.81 1.89
N ASP A 198 5.59 1.30 2.30
CA ASP A 198 6.61 2.02 3.09
C ASP A 198 7.17 3.24 2.33
N VAL A 199 7.39 3.12 1.01
CA VAL A 199 7.85 4.26 0.19
C VAL A 199 6.83 5.41 0.17
N LEU A 200 5.55 5.09 0.28
CA LEU A 200 4.48 6.09 0.29
C LEU A 200 4.19 6.64 1.69
N ASP A 201 4.53 5.87 2.73
CA ASP A 201 4.37 6.22 4.14
C ASP A 201 5.42 7.27 4.58
N ASP A 202 6.67 7.13 4.12
CA ASP A 202 7.79 8.02 4.48
C ASP A 202 7.57 9.49 4.10
N GLU A 203 6.70 9.78 3.12
CA GLU A 203 6.44 11.14 2.65
C GLU A 203 5.34 11.88 3.43
N ASN A 204 4.39 11.19 4.07
CA ASN A 204 3.16 11.83 4.56
C ASN A 204 2.73 11.46 5.98
N ASP A 205 3.44 10.62 6.71
CA ASP A 205 3.03 10.10 8.03
C ASP A 205 1.65 9.36 7.99
N ASP A 206 1.24 8.93 6.79
CA ASP A 206 -0.01 8.21 6.55
C ASP A 206 0.20 6.70 6.70
N SER A 207 -0.64 5.99 7.42
CA SER A 207 -0.60 4.53 7.50
C SER A 207 -1.55 3.90 6.49
N PHE A 208 -1.06 2.95 5.71
CA PHE A 208 -1.85 2.22 4.73
C PHE A 208 -2.14 0.80 5.23
N SER A 209 -3.33 0.29 4.94
CA SER A 209 -3.67 -1.09 5.21
C SER A 209 -4.34 -1.73 4.01
N LEU A 210 -3.91 -2.96 3.67
CA LEU A 210 -4.51 -3.79 2.65
C LEU A 210 -5.18 -4.99 3.32
N SER A 211 -6.51 -5.02 3.28
CA SER A 211 -7.31 -6.09 3.85
C SER A 211 -7.78 -7.04 2.75
N PHE A 212 -7.81 -8.32 3.07
CA PHE A 212 -8.27 -9.39 2.18
C PHE A 212 -9.58 -9.96 2.70
N THR A 213 -10.36 -10.58 1.82
CA THR A 213 -11.58 -11.28 2.20
C THR A 213 -11.29 -12.44 3.15
N GLU A 214 -10.13 -13.07 3.00
CA GLU A 214 -9.65 -14.17 3.84
C GLU A 214 -8.17 -13.96 4.16
N GLY A 215 -7.81 -14.14 5.43
CA GLY A 215 -6.44 -14.05 5.92
C GLY A 215 -6.07 -12.72 6.58
N PRO A 216 -4.82 -12.57 7.03
CA PRO A 216 -4.34 -11.37 7.71
C PRO A 216 -4.27 -10.15 6.80
N ALA A 217 -4.52 -8.97 7.33
CA ALA A 217 -4.27 -7.72 6.65
C ALA A 217 -2.76 -7.42 6.57
N ILE A 218 -2.34 -6.70 5.54
CA ILE A 218 -1.00 -6.13 5.40
C ILE A 218 -1.11 -4.66 5.78
N ILE A 219 -0.34 -4.22 6.78
CA ILE A 219 -0.40 -2.85 7.32
C ILE A 219 0.98 -2.23 7.23
N SER A 220 1.09 -1.03 6.65
CA SER A 220 2.34 -0.26 6.63
C SER A 220 2.73 0.18 8.03
N GLY A 221 4.01 0.39 8.27
CA GLY A 221 4.53 0.93 9.54
C GLY A 221 4.50 0.00 10.75
N VAL A 222 3.75 -1.11 10.72
CA VAL A 222 3.61 -2.03 11.88
C VAL A 222 4.75 -3.05 11.97
N ASN A 223 5.49 -3.28 10.90
CA ASN A 223 6.46 -4.39 10.80
C ASN A 223 7.93 -3.97 10.84
N ASN A 224 8.27 -2.92 11.57
CA ASN A 224 9.69 -2.57 11.80
C ASN A 224 10.48 -3.63 12.59
N ASN A 225 9.82 -4.61 13.23
CA ASN A 225 10.49 -5.69 13.96
C ASN A 225 10.87 -6.89 13.08
N ASP A 226 10.33 -7.04 11.88
CA ASP A 226 10.66 -8.13 10.95
C ASP A 226 11.73 -7.76 9.90
N LYS A 227 12.29 -6.55 9.98
CA LYS A 227 13.40 -6.11 9.09
C LYS A 227 14.76 -6.71 9.46
N LEU A 228 14.83 -7.53 10.49
CA LEU A 228 16.06 -8.24 10.90
C LEU A 228 15.90 -9.72 10.59
N TYR A 229 16.36 -10.12 9.39
CA TYR A 229 17.07 -11.37 9.06
C TYR A 229 17.00 -11.62 7.54
#